data_cf92c7f0c91b84c325130f0a467cd684
#
_entry.id   cf92c7f0c91b84c325130f0a467cd684
#
_cell.length_a   1.000
_cell.length_b   1.000
_cell.length_c   1.000
_cell.angle_alpha   90.00
_cell.angle_beta   90.00
_cell.angle_gamma   90.00
#
_symmetry.space_group_name_H-M   'P 1'
#
loop_
_entity.id
_entity.type
_entity.pdbx_description
1 polymer ?
#
loop_
_entity_poly.entity_id
_entity_poly.type
_entity_poly.pdbx_seq_one_letter_code
_entity_poly.pdbx_strand_id
1 'polypeptide(L)'
;MNRGKLHHVEVRVADLDTAVRAWGWLLGELGYAPYQTWSDGRSWRLGALYVVVERAPLGGSHDRRQPGLSHLAFHAGGPADVGRLWEAAPAHGWQRLYEDRHPLAGGPGHHAAFLEDDERMKVELVAEEPGAGAT
;
A
#
# COMPACT_ATOMS: atom_id res chain seq x y z
N MET A 1 8.44 21.92 10.89
CA MET A 1 9.69 21.12 11.02
C MET A 1 9.38 19.69 10.63
N ASN A 2 10.15 19.10 9.72
CA ASN A 2 9.87 17.77 9.18
C ASN A 2 10.75 16.65 9.78
N ARG A 3 11.58 17.00 10.77
CA ARG A 3 12.50 16.02 11.35
C ARG A 3 11.73 14.81 11.88
N GLY A 4 12.10 13.62 11.41
CA GLY A 4 11.48 12.37 11.82
C GLY A 4 10.33 11.89 10.94
N LYS A 5 9.74 12.76 10.12
CA LYS A 5 8.71 12.32 9.16
C LYS A 5 9.37 11.54 8.03
N LEU A 6 8.62 10.63 7.44
CA LEU A 6 9.13 9.89 6.29
C LEU A 6 9.30 10.84 5.11
N HIS A 7 10.43 10.72 4.42
CA HIS A 7 10.69 11.45 3.19
C HIS A 7 10.17 10.64 2.00
N HIS A 8 10.54 9.38 1.94
CA HIS A 8 10.07 8.45 0.91
C HIS A 8 10.26 7.02 1.37
N VAL A 9 9.62 6.11 0.66
CA VAL A 9 9.74 4.66 0.87
C VAL A 9 10.08 4.03 -0.47
N GLU A 10 11.03 3.11 -0.51
CA GLU A 10 11.36 2.34 -1.71
C GLU A 10 10.99 0.88 -1.54
N VAL A 11 10.22 0.36 -2.49
CA VAL A 11 9.83 -1.04 -2.56
C VAL A 11 10.55 -1.65 -3.76
N ARG A 12 11.34 -2.68 -3.54
CA ARG A 12 12.01 -3.41 -4.61
C ARG A 12 11.15 -4.58 -5.07
N VAL A 13 11.04 -4.73 -6.40
CA VAL A 13 10.17 -5.73 -7.01
C VAL A 13 10.93 -6.51 -8.07
N ALA A 14 10.51 -7.76 -8.31
CA ALA A 14 11.11 -8.59 -9.35
C ALA A 14 10.51 -8.24 -10.73
N ASP A 15 9.18 -8.05 -10.80
CA ASP A 15 8.46 -7.74 -12.03
C ASP A 15 7.93 -6.30 -11.96
N LEU A 16 8.66 -5.39 -12.62
CA LEU A 16 8.33 -3.97 -12.55
C LEU A 16 6.98 -3.66 -13.19
N ASP A 17 6.69 -4.21 -14.36
CA ASP A 17 5.46 -3.87 -15.07
C ASP A 17 4.22 -4.27 -14.28
N THR A 18 4.23 -5.48 -13.73
CA THR A 18 3.13 -5.96 -12.88
C THR A 18 2.98 -5.09 -11.63
N ALA A 19 4.09 -4.78 -10.98
CA ALA A 19 4.08 -3.97 -9.77
C ALA A 19 3.60 -2.55 -10.04
N VAL A 20 4.01 -1.95 -11.15
CA VAL A 20 3.58 -0.59 -11.51
C VAL A 20 2.06 -0.53 -11.71
N ARG A 21 1.46 -1.56 -12.33
CA ARG A 21 0.00 -1.59 -12.48
C ARG A 21 -0.71 -1.66 -11.14
N ALA A 22 -0.26 -2.56 -10.26
CA ALA A 22 -0.90 -2.74 -8.96
C ALA A 22 -0.70 -1.53 -8.05
N TRP A 23 0.54 -1.10 -7.88
CA TRP A 23 0.86 0.03 -7.00
C TRP A 23 0.35 1.36 -7.56
N GLY A 24 0.40 1.54 -8.88
CA GLY A 24 -0.12 2.75 -9.50
C GLY A 24 -1.61 2.91 -9.28
N TRP A 25 -2.38 1.81 -9.40
CA TRP A 25 -3.80 1.86 -9.09
C TRP A 25 -4.04 2.22 -7.63
N LEU A 26 -3.39 1.51 -6.70
CA LEU A 26 -3.61 1.73 -5.27
C LEU A 26 -3.23 3.15 -4.85
N LEU A 27 -2.04 3.58 -5.21
CA LEU A 27 -1.56 4.89 -4.81
C LEU A 27 -2.41 6.00 -5.44
N GLY A 28 -2.85 5.82 -6.69
CA GLY A 28 -3.77 6.75 -7.33
C GLY A 28 -5.09 6.87 -6.59
N GLU A 29 -5.65 5.73 -6.15
CA GLU A 29 -6.89 5.74 -5.37
C GLU A 29 -6.70 6.41 -4.00
N LEU A 30 -5.49 6.37 -3.45
CA LEU A 30 -5.17 7.04 -2.19
C LEU A 30 -4.82 8.53 -2.37
N GLY A 31 -4.87 9.03 -3.59
CA GLY A 31 -4.63 10.45 -3.86
C GLY A 31 -3.21 10.80 -4.26
N TYR A 32 -2.33 9.81 -4.43
CA TYR A 32 -0.98 10.05 -4.94
C TYR A 32 -1.03 10.36 -6.43
N ALA A 33 -0.12 11.22 -6.88
CA ALA A 33 0.05 11.52 -8.31
C ALA A 33 1.37 10.94 -8.82
N PRO A 34 1.43 10.51 -10.09
CA PRO A 34 2.70 10.10 -10.69
C PRO A 34 3.76 11.20 -10.52
N TYR A 35 4.98 10.79 -10.17
CA TYR A 35 6.05 11.73 -9.87
C TYR A 35 7.25 11.55 -10.79
N GLN A 36 7.97 10.45 -10.68
CA GLN A 36 9.18 10.22 -11.47
C GLN A 36 9.08 8.90 -12.24
N THR A 37 9.70 8.86 -13.41
CA THR A 37 9.77 7.67 -14.26
C THR A 37 11.20 7.50 -14.75
N TRP A 38 11.73 6.28 -14.59
CA TRP A 38 13.04 5.92 -15.13
C TRP A 38 12.99 4.45 -15.57
N SER A 39 14.07 3.96 -16.19
CA SER A 39 14.05 2.62 -16.80
C SER A 39 13.74 1.52 -15.80
N ASP A 40 14.18 1.66 -14.54
CA ASP A 40 14.04 0.62 -13.52
C ASP A 40 12.98 0.92 -12.46
N GLY A 41 12.23 2.01 -12.60
CA GLY A 41 11.29 2.34 -11.55
C GLY A 41 10.30 3.43 -11.87
N ARG A 42 9.42 3.65 -10.90
CA ARG A 42 8.39 4.69 -10.90
C ARG A 42 8.23 5.19 -9.49
N SER A 43 7.75 6.42 -9.36
CA SER A 43 7.34 6.93 -8.05
C SER A 43 6.04 7.71 -8.15
N TRP A 44 5.36 7.79 -7.02
CA TRP A 44 4.10 8.53 -6.86
C TRP A 44 4.23 9.37 -5.60
N ARG A 45 3.66 10.56 -5.62
CA ARG A 45 3.83 11.53 -4.54
C ARG A 45 2.48 11.99 -3.99
N LEU A 46 2.42 12.13 -2.68
CA LEU A 46 1.33 12.76 -1.95
C LEU A 46 1.93 13.80 -1.01
N GLY A 47 1.72 15.09 -1.32
CA GLY A 47 2.40 16.14 -0.58
C GLY A 47 3.91 16.01 -0.73
N ALA A 48 4.63 15.98 0.38
CA ALA A 48 6.09 15.85 0.38
C ALA A 48 6.57 14.39 0.41
N LEU A 49 5.70 13.45 0.75
CA LEU A 49 6.04 12.03 0.80
C LEU A 49 5.90 11.40 -0.57
N TYR A 50 6.81 10.53 -0.95
CA TYR A 50 6.63 9.73 -2.16
C TYR A 50 6.99 8.27 -1.92
N VAL A 51 6.40 7.40 -2.75
CA VAL A 51 6.63 5.96 -2.74
C VAL A 51 7.26 5.58 -4.07
N VAL A 52 8.36 4.83 -3.98
CA VAL A 52 9.12 4.36 -5.14
C VAL A 52 8.89 2.86 -5.29
N VAL A 53 8.63 2.41 -6.52
CA VAL A 53 8.66 0.99 -6.88
C VAL A 53 9.80 0.84 -7.90
N GLU A 54 10.77 0.01 -7.58
CA GLU A 54 11.98 -0.14 -8.39
C GLU A 54 12.35 -1.60 -8.55
N ARG A 55 12.84 -1.95 -9.73
CA ARG A 55 13.30 -3.31 -10.01
C ARG A 55 14.46 -3.68 -9.09
N ALA A 56 14.37 -4.84 -8.45
CA ALA A 56 15.44 -5.35 -7.60
C ALA A 56 16.66 -5.71 -8.46
N PRO A 57 17.85 -5.14 -8.18
CA PRO A 57 19.03 -5.42 -9.01
C PRO A 57 19.43 -6.89 -9.04
N LEU A 58 19.19 -7.63 -7.95
CA LEU A 58 19.55 -9.04 -7.85
C LEU A 58 18.39 -9.98 -8.14
N GLY A 59 17.21 -9.44 -8.47
CA GLY A 59 16.01 -10.26 -8.63
C GLY A 59 15.62 -10.96 -7.34
N GLY A 60 15.15 -12.19 -7.46
CA GLY A 60 14.79 -13.00 -6.29
C GLY A 60 13.32 -12.95 -5.96
N SER A 61 12.97 -13.47 -4.80
CA SER A 61 11.59 -13.47 -4.31
C SER A 61 11.50 -12.83 -2.93
N HIS A 62 10.34 -12.27 -2.65
CA HIS A 62 10.06 -11.57 -1.38
C HIS A 62 9.09 -12.41 -0.54
N ASP A 63 9.34 -12.45 0.76
CA ASP A 63 8.38 -13.03 1.71
C ASP A 63 8.34 -12.14 2.96
N ARG A 64 7.21 -11.46 3.16
CA ARG A 64 7.02 -10.54 4.29
C ARG A 64 7.05 -11.24 5.65
N ARG A 65 6.98 -12.57 5.66
CA ARG A 65 7.04 -13.35 6.91
C ARG A 65 8.47 -13.56 7.38
N GLN A 66 9.45 -13.19 6.57
CA GLN A 66 10.87 -13.20 6.96
C GLN A 66 11.26 -11.87 7.60
N PRO A 67 12.43 -11.82 8.26
CA PRO A 67 12.88 -10.55 8.85
C PRO A 67 12.95 -9.43 7.82
N GLY A 68 12.47 -8.25 8.17
CA GLY A 68 12.41 -7.08 7.31
C GLY A 68 11.09 -6.35 7.48
N LEU A 69 10.71 -5.57 6.48
CA LEU A 69 9.46 -4.84 6.53
C LEU A 69 8.29 -5.81 6.41
N SER A 70 7.34 -5.73 7.35
CA SER A 70 6.11 -6.54 7.31
C SER A 70 5.13 -6.00 6.29
N HIS A 71 4.77 -4.71 6.42
CA HIS A 71 3.79 -4.08 5.53
C HIS A 71 3.84 -2.56 5.68
N LEU A 72 3.19 -1.88 4.75
CA LEU A 72 2.94 -0.46 4.81
C LEU A 72 1.46 -0.24 5.13
N ALA A 73 1.16 0.67 6.05
CA ALA A 73 -0.20 1.02 6.39
C ALA A 73 -0.49 2.44 5.93
N PHE A 74 -1.61 2.63 5.23
CA PHE A 74 -2.03 3.92 4.71
C PHE A 74 -3.36 4.32 5.33
N HIS A 75 -3.52 5.59 5.62
CA HIS A 75 -4.85 6.15 5.85
C HIS A 75 -5.62 6.07 4.54
N ALA A 76 -6.83 5.53 4.59
CA ALA A 76 -7.59 5.25 3.36
C ALA A 76 -9.00 5.86 3.36
N GLY A 77 -9.23 6.86 4.20
CA GLY A 77 -10.54 7.51 4.30
C GLY A 77 -11.43 6.84 5.34
N GLY A 78 -12.74 6.88 5.11
CA GLY A 78 -13.67 6.26 6.03
C GLY A 78 -13.91 4.78 5.73
N PRO A 79 -14.76 4.12 6.55
CA PRO A 79 -15.09 2.71 6.33
C PRO A 79 -15.63 2.40 4.93
N ALA A 80 -16.43 3.29 4.36
CA ALA A 80 -16.97 3.09 3.01
C ALA A 80 -15.89 3.12 1.95
N ASP A 81 -14.87 3.98 2.11
CA ASP A 81 -13.74 4.06 1.19
C ASP A 81 -12.91 2.78 1.24
N VAL A 82 -12.63 2.29 2.46
CA VAL A 82 -11.91 1.04 2.65
C VAL A 82 -12.67 -0.13 2.03
N GLY A 83 -13.99 -0.17 2.22
CA GLY A 83 -14.85 -1.20 1.62
C GLY A 83 -14.80 -1.18 0.10
N ARG A 84 -14.84 0.01 -0.50
CA ARG A 84 -14.77 0.15 -1.97
C ARG A 84 -13.43 -0.34 -2.50
N LEU A 85 -12.33 -0.01 -1.83
CA LEU A 85 -11.01 -0.47 -2.24
C LEU A 85 -10.87 -1.99 -2.09
N TRP A 86 -11.41 -2.53 -1.00
CA TRP A 86 -11.43 -3.98 -0.78
C TRP A 86 -12.14 -4.71 -1.91
N GLU A 87 -13.29 -4.20 -2.34
CA GLU A 87 -14.04 -4.82 -3.43
C GLU A 87 -13.33 -4.71 -4.77
N ALA A 88 -12.66 -3.59 -5.04
CA ALA A 88 -12.01 -3.35 -6.33
C ALA A 88 -10.63 -4.03 -6.45
N ALA A 89 -9.96 -4.29 -5.35
CA ALA A 89 -8.56 -4.71 -5.32
C ALA A 89 -8.22 -5.92 -6.20
N PRO A 90 -9.02 -7.00 -6.22
CA PRO A 90 -8.65 -8.17 -7.02
C PRO A 90 -8.54 -7.89 -8.53
N ALA A 91 -9.29 -6.93 -9.05
CA ALA A 91 -9.22 -6.56 -10.47
C ALA A 91 -7.93 -5.81 -10.80
N HIS A 92 -7.16 -5.38 -9.80
CA HIS A 92 -6.00 -4.53 -9.98
C HIS A 92 -4.70 -5.12 -9.41
N GLY A 93 -4.66 -6.45 -9.27
CA GLY A 93 -3.41 -7.14 -8.90
C GLY A 93 -3.20 -7.27 -7.39
N TRP A 94 -4.23 -7.05 -6.59
CA TRP A 94 -4.15 -7.19 -5.14
C TRP A 94 -5.03 -8.33 -4.67
N GLN A 95 -4.49 -9.21 -3.83
CA GLN A 95 -5.23 -10.29 -3.21
C GLN A 95 -5.68 -9.88 -1.82
N ARG A 96 -6.89 -10.26 -1.45
CA ARG A 96 -7.44 -9.98 -0.13
C ARG A 96 -6.85 -10.94 0.89
N LEU A 97 -6.42 -10.38 2.01
CA LEU A 97 -5.93 -11.17 3.14
C LEU A 97 -6.97 -11.15 4.26
N TYR A 98 -7.04 -12.25 5.01
CA TYR A 98 -7.88 -12.34 6.21
C TYR A 98 -9.35 -12.07 5.93
N GLU A 99 -9.87 -12.63 4.83
CA GLU A 99 -11.25 -12.38 4.40
C GLU A 99 -12.27 -12.77 5.46
N ASP A 100 -11.98 -13.82 6.22
CA ASP A 100 -12.87 -14.33 7.28
C ASP A 100 -12.98 -13.39 8.47
N ARG A 101 -12.05 -12.43 8.61
CA ARG A 101 -12.03 -11.48 9.72
C ARG A 101 -12.19 -10.03 9.28
N HIS A 102 -12.22 -9.79 7.97
CA HIS A 102 -12.42 -8.44 7.44
C HIS A 102 -13.78 -7.87 7.90
N PRO A 103 -13.88 -6.60 8.34
CA PRO A 103 -12.86 -5.56 8.33
C PRO A 103 -12.10 -5.39 9.66
N LEU A 104 -12.18 -6.33 10.57
CA LEU A 104 -11.56 -6.21 11.89
C LEU A 104 -10.41 -7.21 12.10
N ALA A 105 -9.71 -7.58 11.03
CA ALA A 105 -8.59 -8.51 11.11
C ALA A 105 -7.45 -7.99 12.00
N GLY A 106 -7.30 -6.67 12.10
CA GLY A 106 -6.29 -6.05 12.95
C GLY A 106 -6.68 -5.92 14.41
N GLY A 107 -7.89 -6.33 14.78
CA GLY A 107 -8.37 -6.28 16.15
C GLY A 107 -9.62 -5.43 16.32
N PRO A 108 -10.27 -5.51 17.51
CA PRO A 108 -11.48 -4.73 17.79
C PRO A 108 -11.21 -3.23 17.66
N GLY A 109 -12.13 -2.51 17.05
CA GLY A 109 -12.02 -1.07 16.89
C GLY A 109 -11.03 -0.61 15.83
N HIS A 110 -10.40 -1.54 15.11
CA HIS A 110 -9.44 -1.21 14.06
C HIS A 110 -9.99 -1.68 12.71
N HIS A 111 -10.71 -0.78 12.03
CA HIS A 111 -11.31 -1.08 10.73
C HIS A 111 -10.24 -0.91 9.65
N ALA A 112 -9.86 -1.99 9.00
CA ALA A 112 -8.82 -1.95 7.99
C ALA A 112 -8.98 -3.09 6.98
N ALA A 113 -8.47 -2.88 5.76
CA ALA A 113 -8.35 -3.90 4.74
C ALA A 113 -6.88 -4.27 4.57
N PHE A 114 -6.59 -5.56 4.54
CA PHE A 114 -5.24 -6.07 4.31
C PHE A 114 -5.18 -6.72 2.95
N LEU A 115 -4.20 -6.30 2.15
CA LEU A 115 -4.02 -6.79 0.78
C LEU A 115 -2.56 -7.18 0.55
N GLU A 116 -2.31 -8.09 -0.39
CA GLU A 116 -0.96 -8.33 -0.85
C GLU A 116 -0.93 -8.36 -2.38
N ASP A 117 0.18 -7.91 -2.96
CA ASP A 117 0.37 -7.98 -4.40
C ASP A 117 0.93 -9.34 -4.83
N ASP A 118 1.22 -9.51 -6.13
CA ASP A 118 1.72 -10.78 -6.67
C ASP A 118 3.07 -11.20 -6.09
N GLU A 119 3.83 -10.27 -5.53
CA GLU A 119 5.12 -10.55 -4.90
C GLU A 119 5.05 -10.62 -3.38
N ARG A 120 3.81 -10.70 -2.85
CA ARG A 120 3.55 -10.80 -1.41
C ARG A 120 3.96 -9.58 -0.62
N MET A 121 3.99 -8.42 -1.28
CA MET A 121 4.10 -7.15 -0.58
C MET A 121 2.73 -6.82 0.03
N LYS A 122 2.70 -6.64 1.35
CA LYS A 122 1.46 -6.44 2.08
C LYS A 122 1.22 -4.96 2.36
N VAL A 123 0.00 -4.53 2.19
CA VAL A 123 -0.44 -3.19 2.60
C VAL A 123 -1.65 -3.31 3.51
N GLU A 124 -1.83 -2.30 4.33
CA GLU A 124 -2.99 -2.16 5.21
C GLU A 124 -3.65 -0.82 4.90
N LEU A 125 -4.97 -0.83 4.67
CA LEU A 125 -5.75 0.37 4.36
C LEU A 125 -6.62 0.66 5.57
N VAL A 126 -6.25 1.67 6.34
CA VAL A 126 -6.85 1.96 7.63
C VAL A 126 -7.96 2.98 7.48
N ALA A 127 -9.14 2.65 8.01
CA ALA A 127 -10.27 3.56 8.00
C ALA A 127 -10.24 4.49 9.21
N GLU A 128 -10.59 5.75 8.99
CA GLU A 128 -10.83 6.69 10.07
C GLU A 128 -12.30 6.64 10.43
N GLU A 129 -12.58 6.43 11.70
CA GLU A 129 -13.94 6.44 12.19
C GLU A 129 -14.43 7.87 12.39
N PRO A 130 -15.73 8.14 12.18
CA PRO A 130 -16.27 9.48 12.44
C PRO A 130 -15.93 9.94 13.86
N GLY A 131 -15.33 11.13 13.97
CA GLY A 131 -14.91 11.69 15.24
C GLY A 131 -13.56 11.19 15.76
N ALA A 132 -12.98 10.14 15.17
CA ALA A 132 -11.64 9.69 15.52
C ALA A 132 -10.64 10.57 14.77
N GLY A 133 -9.49 10.85 15.36
CA GLY A 133 -8.47 11.63 14.68
C GLY A 133 -8.79 13.11 14.52
N ALA A 134 -9.80 13.60 15.18
CA ALA A 134 -10.16 15.02 15.15
C ALA A 134 -9.16 15.89 15.91
N THR A 135 -7.96 15.44 16.05
CA THR A 135 -6.92 16.12 16.80
C THR A 135 -5.89 16.73 15.86
#